data_116a8d8169738b5ab163b8b993c3096d
#
_entry.id   116a8d8169738b5ab163b8b993c3096d
#
_cell.length_a   1.000
_cell.length_b   1.000
_cell.length_c   1.000
_cell.angle_alpha   90.00
_cell.angle_beta   90.00
_cell.angle_gamma   90.00
#
_symmetry.space_group_name_H-M   'P 1'
#
loop_
_entity.id
_entity.type
_entity.pdbx_description
1 polymer ?
#
loop_
_entity_poly.entity_id
_entity_poly.type
_entity_poly.pdbx_seq_one_letter_code
_entity_poly.pdbx_strand_id
1 'polypeptide(L)'
;VTTGDELQAIVSNATAPVNIVLTNSITTNNFVIPEGKDVTLDLNGRTVTNAGSHTILNQGHLTLTDSSADKSGQIISLKSNTAALRNGDNAVCVVEGGTISRDGADGNTWHVVENFGKMTFNGGKVVLKHGNGFAITNGWNYFDPGASTTHAVMEINALELDTDSSGIKNCRYGDLTVNDVTVTSTGYWALSNDYLGTAVINGGTLTSSSFKAVSNGAAMTVNGGTFDGTAGLFLQSYATSTVLNGGTFTNMNVDALSGYVGTGHTAQQSGTSVIIK
;
A
#
# COMPACT_ATOMS: atom_id res chain seq x y z
N VAL A 1 -7.72 -15.81 -21.48
CA VAL A 1 -7.79 -16.74 -20.34
C VAL A 1 -9.18 -16.72 -19.77
N THR A 2 -9.74 -17.91 -19.51
CA THR A 2 -11.16 -18.09 -19.12
C THR A 2 -11.33 -18.75 -17.75
N THR A 3 -10.31 -19.40 -17.21
CA THR A 3 -10.34 -20.08 -15.91
C THR A 3 -9.07 -19.83 -15.09
N GLY A 4 -9.16 -20.02 -13.76
CA GLY A 4 -8.00 -19.90 -12.87
C GLY A 4 -6.95 -20.98 -13.13
N ASP A 5 -7.38 -22.21 -13.48
CA ASP A 5 -6.48 -23.31 -13.78
C ASP A 5 -5.71 -23.07 -15.10
N GLU A 6 -6.39 -22.52 -16.12
CA GLU A 6 -5.74 -22.11 -17.37
C GLU A 6 -4.70 -21.02 -17.11
N LEU A 7 -5.05 -20.00 -16.29
CA LEU A 7 -4.14 -18.94 -15.89
C LEU A 7 -2.89 -19.51 -15.21
N GLN A 8 -3.07 -20.39 -14.23
CA GLN A 8 -1.96 -21.03 -13.51
C GLN A 8 -1.11 -21.90 -14.44
N ALA A 9 -1.73 -22.65 -15.34
CA ALA A 9 -1.00 -23.51 -16.30
C ALA A 9 -0.12 -22.69 -17.26
N ILE A 10 -0.64 -21.57 -17.78
CA ILE A 10 0.13 -20.67 -18.66
C ILE A 10 1.37 -20.16 -17.93
N VAL A 11 1.21 -19.64 -16.70
CA VAL A 11 2.34 -19.08 -15.94
C VAL A 11 3.35 -20.17 -15.56
N SER A 12 2.88 -21.34 -15.10
CA SER A 12 3.76 -22.43 -14.69
C SER A 12 4.62 -22.97 -15.83
N ASN A 13 4.05 -23.05 -17.04
CA ASN A 13 4.73 -23.57 -18.23
C ASN A 13 5.53 -22.52 -19.01
N ALA A 14 5.41 -21.23 -18.66
CA ALA A 14 6.12 -20.16 -19.36
C ALA A 14 7.64 -20.35 -19.28
N THR A 15 8.34 -20.28 -20.39
CA THR A 15 9.81 -20.32 -20.50
C THR A 15 10.42 -18.97 -20.86
N ALA A 16 9.57 -17.96 -21.09
CA ALA A 16 9.89 -16.57 -21.40
C ALA A 16 8.83 -15.65 -20.75
N PRO A 17 9.04 -14.34 -20.69
CA PRO A 17 8.02 -13.38 -20.24
C PRO A 17 6.69 -13.59 -20.96
N VAL A 18 5.59 -13.55 -20.21
CA VAL A 18 4.24 -13.81 -20.73
C VAL A 18 3.29 -12.66 -20.45
N ASN A 19 2.56 -12.24 -21.50
CA ASN A 19 1.50 -11.27 -21.40
C ASN A 19 0.14 -11.99 -21.44
N ILE A 20 -0.66 -11.79 -20.41
CA ILE A 20 -1.96 -12.45 -20.23
C ILE A 20 -3.04 -11.39 -20.18
N VAL A 21 -4.01 -11.48 -21.08
CA VAL A 21 -5.21 -10.64 -21.09
C VAL A 21 -6.40 -11.48 -20.67
N LEU A 22 -7.12 -11.06 -19.65
CA LEU A 22 -8.32 -11.75 -19.22
C LEU A 22 -9.48 -11.48 -20.19
N THR A 23 -10.18 -12.55 -20.57
CA THR A 23 -11.41 -12.46 -21.37
C THR A 23 -12.66 -12.70 -20.55
N ASN A 24 -12.51 -13.35 -19.39
CA ASN A 24 -13.58 -13.61 -18.43
C ASN A 24 -13.12 -13.27 -17.01
N SER A 25 -14.09 -12.99 -16.12
CA SER A 25 -13.84 -12.98 -14.68
C SER A 25 -13.57 -14.40 -14.21
N ILE A 26 -12.61 -14.59 -13.32
CA ILE A 26 -12.13 -15.91 -12.90
C ILE A 26 -12.02 -16.01 -11.37
N THR A 27 -12.15 -17.24 -10.88
CA THR A 27 -11.84 -17.57 -9.49
C THR A 27 -10.62 -18.49 -9.46
N THR A 28 -9.64 -18.16 -8.62
CA THR A 28 -8.42 -18.96 -8.43
C THR A 28 -8.47 -19.68 -7.09
N ASN A 29 -7.85 -20.85 -6.98
CA ASN A 29 -7.65 -21.49 -5.67
C ASN A 29 -6.41 -20.92 -4.96
N ASN A 30 -5.37 -20.67 -5.72
CA ASN A 30 -4.09 -20.12 -5.26
C ASN A 30 -3.28 -19.77 -6.51
N PHE A 31 -3.50 -18.57 -7.06
CA PHE A 31 -2.74 -18.15 -8.23
C PHE A 31 -1.35 -17.71 -7.79
N VAL A 32 -0.35 -18.48 -8.19
CA VAL A 32 1.06 -18.25 -7.84
C VAL A 32 1.84 -17.89 -9.09
N ILE A 33 2.61 -16.81 -9.02
CA ILE A 33 3.67 -16.49 -9.98
C ILE A 33 4.97 -16.98 -9.36
N PRO A 34 5.55 -18.10 -9.83
CA PRO A 34 6.76 -18.67 -9.24
C PRO A 34 7.99 -17.78 -9.44
N GLU A 35 9.00 -18.00 -8.63
CA GLU A 35 10.32 -17.39 -8.80
C GLU A 35 10.87 -17.62 -10.23
N GLY A 36 11.48 -16.59 -10.79
CA GLY A 36 12.02 -16.60 -12.15
C GLY A 36 10.97 -16.47 -13.27
N LYS A 37 9.67 -16.39 -12.95
CA LYS A 37 8.63 -16.07 -13.95
C LYS A 37 8.43 -14.58 -14.05
N ASP A 38 8.15 -14.11 -15.27
CA ASP A 38 7.85 -12.71 -15.58
C ASP A 38 6.49 -12.65 -16.28
N VAL A 39 5.52 -12.03 -15.61
CA VAL A 39 4.11 -12.04 -16.00
C VAL A 39 3.57 -10.61 -16.05
N THR A 40 3.02 -10.23 -17.19
CA THR A 40 2.12 -9.09 -17.29
C THR A 40 0.68 -9.63 -17.30
N LEU A 41 -0.10 -9.26 -16.29
CA LEU A 41 -1.51 -9.61 -16.18
C LEU A 41 -2.37 -8.37 -16.45
N ASP A 42 -3.08 -8.39 -17.56
CA ASP A 42 -4.06 -7.38 -17.91
C ASP A 42 -5.46 -7.86 -17.52
N LEU A 43 -6.06 -7.16 -16.57
CA LEU A 43 -7.40 -7.46 -16.08
C LEU A 43 -8.47 -7.21 -17.15
N ASN A 44 -8.25 -6.26 -18.07
CA ASN A 44 -9.18 -5.96 -19.17
C ASN A 44 -10.65 -5.87 -18.73
N GLY A 45 -10.89 -5.18 -17.60
CA GLY A 45 -12.22 -5.00 -17.02
C GLY A 45 -12.79 -6.25 -16.33
N ARG A 46 -12.00 -7.29 -16.09
CA ARG A 46 -12.44 -8.55 -15.47
C ARG A 46 -12.02 -8.61 -14.00
N THR A 47 -12.68 -9.50 -13.28
CA THR A 47 -12.45 -9.70 -11.86
C THR A 47 -11.72 -11.01 -11.62
N VAL A 48 -10.67 -10.98 -10.79
CA VAL A 48 -10.00 -12.16 -10.25
C VAL A 48 -10.37 -12.28 -8.76
N THR A 49 -10.93 -13.42 -8.37
CA THR A 49 -11.26 -13.72 -6.96
C THR A 49 -10.53 -14.97 -6.49
N ASN A 50 -10.52 -15.22 -5.19
CA ASN A 50 -9.94 -16.43 -4.59
C ASN A 50 -10.99 -17.33 -3.94
N ALA A 51 -10.78 -18.66 -4.06
CA ALA A 51 -11.52 -19.67 -3.33
C ALA A 51 -10.70 -20.34 -2.22
N GLY A 52 -9.38 -20.25 -2.30
CA GLY A 52 -8.40 -20.85 -1.38
C GLY A 52 -7.59 -19.84 -0.58
N SER A 53 -6.33 -19.64 -0.96
CA SER A 53 -5.37 -18.76 -0.29
C SER A 53 -5.45 -17.32 -0.82
N HIS A 54 -4.32 -16.59 -0.90
CA HIS A 54 -4.25 -15.24 -1.50
C HIS A 54 -4.79 -15.25 -2.93
N THR A 55 -5.38 -14.14 -3.40
CA THR A 55 -5.89 -14.09 -4.77
C THR A 55 -4.73 -14.15 -5.76
N ILE A 56 -3.67 -13.37 -5.52
CA ILE A 56 -2.39 -13.47 -6.21
C ILE A 56 -1.26 -13.55 -5.19
N LEU A 57 -0.45 -14.60 -5.28
CA LEU A 57 0.84 -14.73 -4.60
C LEU A 57 1.96 -14.56 -5.63
N ASN A 58 2.61 -13.41 -5.62
CA ASN A 58 3.76 -13.16 -6.47
C ASN A 58 5.05 -13.56 -5.75
N GLN A 59 5.80 -14.49 -6.33
CA GLN A 59 7.15 -14.87 -5.92
C GLN A 59 8.19 -14.60 -7.03
N GLY A 60 7.73 -14.10 -8.20
CA GLY A 60 8.53 -13.74 -9.35
C GLY A 60 8.41 -12.26 -9.71
N HIS A 61 8.17 -11.98 -10.97
CA HIS A 61 7.89 -10.64 -11.48
C HIS A 61 6.45 -10.55 -11.95
N LEU A 62 5.70 -9.58 -11.42
CA LEU A 62 4.33 -9.27 -11.83
C LEU A 62 4.23 -7.80 -12.27
N THR A 63 3.71 -7.59 -13.47
CA THR A 63 3.13 -6.30 -13.87
C THR A 63 1.61 -6.46 -13.93
N LEU A 64 0.89 -5.74 -13.10
CA LEU A 64 -0.57 -5.73 -13.07
C LEU A 64 -1.08 -4.49 -13.79
N THR A 65 -1.96 -4.67 -14.75
CA THR A 65 -2.57 -3.57 -15.49
C THR A 65 -4.06 -3.82 -15.75
N ASP A 66 -4.76 -2.80 -16.18
CA ASP A 66 -6.15 -2.87 -16.65
C ASP A 66 -6.30 -2.00 -17.90
N SER A 67 -6.37 -2.64 -19.06
CA SER A 67 -6.50 -1.95 -20.34
C SER A 67 -7.92 -1.51 -20.66
N SER A 68 -8.93 -1.93 -19.85
CA SER A 68 -10.33 -1.53 -20.11
C SER A 68 -10.51 -0.02 -20.07
N ALA A 69 -11.45 0.48 -20.86
CA ALA A 69 -11.69 1.92 -20.99
C ALA A 69 -12.20 2.55 -19.69
N ASP A 70 -13.00 1.81 -18.93
CA ASP A 70 -13.59 2.25 -17.66
C ASP A 70 -12.75 1.88 -16.42
N LYS A 71 -11.60 1.20 -16.62
CA LYS A 71 -10.70 0.75 -15.55
C LYS A 71 -11.40 -0.09 -14.47
N SER A 72 -12.36 -0.91 -14.89
CA SER A 72 -13.21 -1.72 -14.00
C SER A 72 -12.58 -3.05 -13.57
N GLY A 73 -11.39 -3.37 -14.05
CA GLY A 73 -10.66 -4.59 -13.69
C GLY A 73 -10.34 -4.66 -12.20
N GLN A 74 -10.55 -5.84 -11.56
CA GLN A 74 -10.42 -5.98 -10.12
C GLN A 74 -9.72 -7.27 -9.70
N ILE A 75 -8.97 -7.17 -8.60
CA ILE A 75 -8.49 -8.33 -7.82
C ILE A 75 -9.14 -8.26 -6.45
N ILE A 76 -9.88 -9.28 -6.06
CA ILE A 76 -10.67 -9.28 -4.82
C ILE A 76 -10.29 -10.48 -3.96
N SER A 77 -9.95 -10.24 -2.69
CA SER A 77 -9.84 -11.30 -1.69
C SER A 77 -11.20 -11.54 -1.03
N LEU A 78 -11.69 -12.76 -1.13
CA LEU A 78 -12.96 -13.22 -0.54
C LEU A 78 -12.76 -14.15 0.67
N LYS A 79 -11.51 -14.56 0.96
CA LYS A 79 -11.21 -15.53 2.04
C LYS A 79 -10.62 -14.83 3.25
N SER A 80 -10.98 -15.35 4.42
CA SER A 80 -10.42 -14.90 5.70
C SER A 80 -8.91 -15.12 5.73
N ASN A 81 -8.20 -14.18 6.35
CA ASN A 81 -6.75 -14.23 6.56
C ASN A 81 -5.93 -14.36 5.26
N THR A 82 -6.44 -13.81 4.15
CA THR A 82 -5.73 -13.78 2.87
C THR A 82 -5.70 -12.38 2.28
N ALA A 83 -4.60 -12.02 1.63
CA ALA A 83 -4.48 -10.79 0.86
C ALA A 83 -5.05 -10.95 -0.56
N ALA A 84 -5.48 -9.85 -1.17
CA ALA A 84 -5.78 -9.84 -2.59
C ALA A 84 -4.50 -9.93 -3.42
N LEU A 85 -3.44 -9.21 -3.01
CA LEU A 85 -2.12 -9.28 -3.61
C LEU A 85 -1.05 -9.41 -2.52
N ARG A 86 -0.31 -10.51 -2.55
CA ARG A 86 0.88 -10.71 -1.72
C ARG A 86 2.12 -10.79 -2.60
N ASN A 87 3.04 -9.86 -2.39
CA ASN A 87 4.35 -9.83 -3.03
C ASN A 87 5.37 -10.40 -2.05
N GLY A 88 5.94 -11.54 -2.39
CA GLY A 88 6.87 -12.29 -1.54
C GLY A 88 8.26 -11.67 -1.46
N ASP A 89 9.12 -12.25 -0.62
CA ASP A 89 10.53 -11.87 -0.50
C ASP A 89 11.22 -12.02 -1.86
N ASN A 90 12.07 -11.08 -2.24
CA ASN A 90 12.75 -11.04 -3.54
C ASN A 90 11.84 -10.89 -4.78
N ALA A 91 10.52 -10.93 -4.64
CA ALA A 91 9.60 -10.71 -5.73
C ALA A 91 9.53 -9.23 -6.14
N VAL A 92 9.21 -9.00 -7.40
CA VAL A 92 9.01 -7.65 -7.96
C VAL A 92 7.57 -7.53 -8.45
N CYS A 93 6.89 -6.48 -8.03
CA CYS A 93 5.53 -6.19 -8.48
C CYS A 93 5.41 -4.74 -8.93
N VAL A 94 4.83 -4.52 -10.10
CA VAL A 94 4.48 -3.20 -10.61
C VAL A 94 2.97 -3.16 -10.84
N VAL A 95 2.29 -2.19 -10.24
CA VAL A 95 0.85 -1.97 -10.43
C VAL A 95 0.68 -0.70 -11.27
N GLU A 96 0.24 -0.89 -12.50
CA GLU A 96 -0.04 0.19 -13.46
C GLU A 96 -1.50 0.64 -13.43
N GLY A 97 -2.40 -0.21 -12.89
CA GLY A 97 -3.82 0.08 -12.84
C GLY A 97 -4.67 -1.07 -12.32
N GLY A 98 -5.99 -0.86 -12.33
CA GLY A 98 -6.99 -1.77 -11.76
C GLY A 98 -7.26 -1.52 -10.27
N THR A 99 -8.25 -2.21 -9.74
CA THR A 99 -8.63 -2.11 -8.33
C THR A 99 -8.23 -3.38 -7.57
N ILE A 100 -7.55 -3.22 -6.45
CA ILE A 100 -7.19 -4.31 -5.54
C ILE A 100 -8.03 -4.13 -4.27
N SER A 101 -8.87 -5.09 -3.92
CA SER A 101 -9.87 -4.87 -2.89
C SER A 101 -10.11 -6.06 -1.97
N ARG A 102 -10.71 -5.74 -0.83
CA ARG A 102 -11.20 -6.67 0.15
C ARG A 102 -12.37 -6.06 0.91
N ASP A 103 -13.40 -6.87 1.16
CA ASP A 103 -14.50 -6.57 2.06
C ASP A 103 -14.45 -7.55 3.25
N GLY A 104 -14.32 -7.01 4.44
CA GLY A 104 -14.22 -7.77 5.69
C GLY A 104 -15.56 -7.93 6.41
N ALA A 105 -16.71 -7.68 5.77
CA ALA A 105 -18.03 -7.73 6.39
C ALA A 105 -18.37 -9.09 7.05
N ASP A 106 -17.70 -10.15 6.66
CA ASP A 106 -17.80 -11.50 7.26
C ASP A 106 -16.88 -11.71 8.48
N GLY A 107 -16.28 -10.66 9.01
CA GLY A 107 -15.28 -10.74 10.10
C GLY A 107 -13.86 -10.97 9.59
N ASN A 108 -13.65 -10.81 8.32
CA ASN A 108 -12.36 -10.99 7.66
C ASN A 108 -11.42 -9.80 7.89
N THR A 109 -10.37 -9.99 8.65
CA THR A 109 -9.55 -8.93 9.25
C THR A 109 -8.14 -8.81 8.65
N TRP A 110 -7.90 -9.28 7.44
CA TRP A 110 -6.56 -9.27 6.84
C TRP A 110 -6.27 -7.99 6.04
N HIS A 111 -5.04 -7.85 5.57
CA HIS A 111 -4.60 -6.77 4.69
C HIS A 111 -5.05 -7.02 3.24
N VAL A 112 -5.17 -5.94 2.44
CA VAL A 112 -5.50 -6.08 1.00
C VAL A 112 -4.24 -6.35 0.19
N VAL A 113 -3.19 -5.58 0.44
CA VAL A 113 -1.88 -5.72 -0.19
C VAL A 113 -0.81 -5.94 0.86
N GLU A 114 0.02 -6.96 0.67
CA GLU A 114 1.20 -7.24 1.48
C GLU A 114 2.45 -7.23 0.60
N ASN A 115 3.42 -6.40 0.93
CA ASN A 115 4.70 -6.37 0.25
C ASN A 115 5.84 -6.78 1.18
N PHE A 116 6.58 -7.81 0.79
CA PHE A 116 7.81 -8.25 1.44
C PHE A 116 9.04 -8.13 0.53
N GLY A 117 8.82 -7.87 -0.77
CA GLY A 117 9.85 -7.69 -1.79
C GLY A 117 9.92 -6.23 -2.27
N LYS A 118 9.94 -6.06 -3.59
CA LYS A 118 9.92 -4.74 -4.22
C LYS A 118 8.57 -4.51 -4.90
N MET A 119 7.89 -3.41 -4.57
CA MET A 119 6.60 -3.05 -5.16
C MET A 119 6.58 -1.58 -5.59
N THR A 120 6.03 -1.33 -6.77
CA THR A 120 5.82 0.02 -7.30
C THR A 120 4.35 0.18 -7.71
N PHE A 121 3.71 1.25 -7.25
CA PHE A 121 2.41 1.69 -7.74
C PHE A 121 2.61 2.89 -8.66
N ASN A 122 2.28 2.73 -9.95
CA ASN A 122 2.24 3.82 -10.93
C ASN A 122 0.79 4.28 -11.18
N GLY A 123 -0.18 3.59 -10.59
CA GLY A 123 -1.59 3.89 -10.67
C GLY A 123 -2.44 2.86 -9.95
N GLY A 124 -3.75 2.94 -10.20
CA GLY A 124 -4.72 2.00 -9.64
C GLY A 124 -5.34 2.45 -8.33
N LYS A 125 -6.14 1.55 -7.77
CA LYS A 125 -6.90 1.80 -6.55
C LYS A 125 -6.80 0.63 -5.58
N VAL A 126 -6.65 0.93 -4.29
CA VAL A 126 -6.74 -0.06 -3.20
C VAL A 126 -7.95 0.26 -2.32
N VAL A 127 -8.78 -0.75 -2.05
CA VAL A 127 -10.02 -0.58 -1.26
C VAL A 127 -10.08 -1.63 -0.16
N LEU A 128 -10.23 -1.18 1.08
CA LEU A 128 -10.53 -2.03 2.24
C LEU A 128 -11.80 -1.53 2.90
N LYS A 129 -12.85 -2.37 2.94
CA LYS A 129 -14.11 -2.09 3.63
C LYS A 129 -14.39 -3.13 4.70
N HIS A 130 -15.05 -2.70 5.78
CA HIS A 130 -15.44 -3.51 6.95
C HIS A 130 -14.26 -4.27 7.58
N GLY A 131 -13.03 -3.82 7.34
CA GLY A 131 -11.83 -4.42 7.89
C GLY A 131 -11.37 -3.77 9.19
N ASN A 132 -10.48 -4.45 9.91
CA ASN A 132 -9.73 -3.86 11.03
C ASN A 132 -8.22 -3.98 10.84
N GLY A 133 -7.78 -4.31 9.60
CA GLY A 133 -6.39 -4.37 9.19
C GLY A 133 -5.92 -3.05 8.54
N PHE A 134 -4.78 -3.13 7.87
CA PHE A 134 -4.29 -2.08 6.99
C PHE A 134 -4.62 -2.41 5.54
N ALA A 135 -4.97 -1.41 4.74
CA ALA A 135 -5.18 -1.66 3.32
C ALA A 135 -3.88 -2.10 2.64
N ILE A 136 -2.76 -1.47 2.99
CA ILE A 136 -1.43 -1.84 2.48
C ILE A 136 -0.46 -2.03 3.64
N THR A 137 0.35 -3.10 3.59
CA THR A 137 1.52 -3.30 4.46
C THR A 137 2.78 -3.42 3.63
N ASN A 138 3.86 -2.75 4.06
CA ASN A 138 5.19 -2.83 3.49
C ASN A 138 6.17 -3.27 4.57
N GLY A 139 6.78 -4.44 4.42
CA GLY A 139 7.63 -5.07 5.44
C GLY A 139 6.85 -5.96 6.41
N TRP A 140 7.52 -6.36 7.47
CA TRP A 140 7.02 -7.36 8.41
C TRP A 140 6.18 -6.74 9.52
N ASN A 141 4.90 -7.07 9.57
CA ASN A 141 3.95 -6.48 10.51
C ASN A 141 4.14 -6.95 11.98
N TYR A 142 4.72 -8.13 12.19
CA TYR A 142 4.92 -8.70 13.52
C TYR A 142 6.38 -8.88 13.85
N PHE A 143 6.71 -8.81 15.13
CA PHE A 143 8.00 -9.21 15.64
C PHE A 143 8.08 -10.74 15.59
N ASP A 144 8.65 -11.27 14.51
CA ASP A 144 9.03 -12.66 14.40
C ASP A 144 10.56 -12.75 14.44
N PRO A 145 11.14 -13.44 15.47
CA PRO A 145 12.59 -13.60 15.54
C PRO A 145 13.20 -14.37 14.36
N GLY A 146 12.37 -15.13 13.64
CA GLY A 146 12.76 -15.84 12.40
C GLY A 146 12.44 -15.07 11.13
N ALA A 147 11.85 -13.87 11.24
CA ALA A 147 11.51 -13.06 10.06
C ALA A 147 12.78 -12.60 9.34
N SER A 148 12.64 -12.51 8.01
CA SER A 148 13.67 -11.92 7.15
C SER A 148 14.05 -10.51 7.63
N THR A 149 15.34 -10.19 7.61
CA THR A 149 15.87 -8.83 7.77
C THR A 149 16.04 -8.14 6.43
N THR A 150 15.61 -8.77 5.33
CA THR A 150 15.59 -8.17 4.00
C THR A 150 14.58 -7.03 3.98
N HIS A 151 14.98 -5.87 3.49
CA HIS A 151 14.10 -4.72 3.40
C HIS A 151 13.07 -4.91 2.30
N ALA A 152 11.80 -4.75 2.65
CA ALA A 152 10.73 -4.59 1.68
C ALA A 152 10.73 -3.15 1.17
N VAL A 153 10.78 -2.98 -0.14
CA VAL A 153 10.82 -1.65 -0.77
C VAL A 153 9.50 -1.37 -1.45
N MET A 154 8.89 -0.23 -1.13
CA MET A 154 7.67 0.23 -1.80
C MET A 154 7.82 1.66 -2.28
N GLU A 155 7.49 1.87 -3.55
CA GLU A 155 7.40 3.19 -4.17
C GLU A 155 5.98 3.43 -4.66
N ILE A 156 5.38 4.54 -4.28
CA ILE A 156 4.03 4.96 -4.69
C ILE A 156 4.18 6.23 -5.51
N ASN A 157 4.13 6.11 -6.83
CA ASN A 157 4.18 7.22 -7.78
C ASN A 157 2.80 7.82 -8.02
N ALA A 158 1.76 6.97 -8.02
CA ALA A 158 0.37 7.37 -8.04
C ALA A 158 -0.51 6.23 -7.48
N LEU A 159 -1.44 6.55 -6.60
CA LEU A 159 -2.38 5.58 -6.02
C LEU A 159 -3.58 6.28 -5.41
N GLU A 160 -4.76 5.74 -5.62
CA GLU A 160 -5.95 6.05 -4.83
C GLU A 160 -6.18 4.95 -3.78
N LEU A 161 -6.39 5.31 -2.52
CA LEU A 161 -6.66 4.37 -1.44
C LEU A 161 -7.87 4.82 -0.64
N ASP A 162 -8.88 3.95 -0.51
CA ASP A 162 -10.11 4.19 0.23
C ASP A 162 -10.33 3.07 1.27
N THR A 163 -10.47 3.45 2.54
CA THR A 163 -10.64 2.48 3.62
C THR A 163 -11.48 3.04 4.77
N ASP A 164 -12.28 2.17 5.38
CA ASP A 164 -12.94 2.42 6.67
C ASP A 164 -12.13 1.91 7.88
N SER A 165 -10.89 1.46 7.63
CA SER A 165 -9.93 1.01 8.63
C SER A 165 -8.65 1.86 8.57
N SER A 166 -7.49 1.25 8.47
CA SER A 166 -6.20 1.93 8.33
C SER A 166 -5.70 1.87 6.89
N GLY A 167 -5.06 2.94 6.42
CA GLY A 167 -4.50 3.03 5.08
C GLY A 167 -3.21 2.23 4.89
N ILE A 168 -2.08 2.93 4.89
CA ILE A 168 -0.76 2.33 4.64
C ILE A 168 -0.02 2.11 5.95
N LYS A 169 0.54 0.92 6.16
CA LYS A 169 1.50 0.64 7.22
C LYS A 169 2.86 0.30 6.62
N ASN A 170 3.83 1.18 6.84
CA ASN A 170 5.23 0.86 6.66
C ASN A 170 5.72 0.17 7.93
N CYS A 171 5.98 -1.11 7.81
CA CYS A 171 6.29 -2.00 8.92
C CYS A 171 7.81 -2.10 9.14
N ARG A 172 8.20 -3.01 10.02
CA ARG A 172 9.59 -3.35 10.28
C ARG A 172 10.31 -3.76 9.00
N TYR A 173 11.48 -3.16 8.75
CA TYR A 173 12.28 -3.33 7.53
C TYR A 173 11.54 -2.95 6.24
N GLY A 174 10.57 -2.05 6.34
CA GLY A 174 9.94 -1.44 5.18
C GLY A 174 10.62 -0.13 4.83
N ASP A 175 11.03 0.03 3.57
CA ASP A 175 11.47 1.28 2.98
C ASP A 175 10.34 1.77 2.07
N LEU A 176 9.71 2.88 2.46
CA LEU A 176 8.56 3.45 1.75
C LEU A 176 8.91 4.81 1.17
N THR A 177 8.66 4.99 -0.13
CA THR A 177 8.67 6.29 -0.79
C THR A 177 7.28 6.59 -1.35
N VAL A 178 6.72 7.73 -0.98
CA VAL A 178 5.44 8.22 -1.48
C VAL A 178 5.70 9.49 -2.29
N ASN A 179 5.54 9.42 -3.61
CA ASN A 179 5.66 10.56 -4.51
C ASN A 179 4.32 11.27 -4.69
N ASP A 180 3.23 10.49 -4.93
CA ASP A 180 1.87 10.99 -4.92
C ASP A 180 0.88 9.89 -4.49
N VAL A 181 -0.06 10.23 -3.63
CA VAL A 181 -1.11 9.32 -3.17
C VAL A 181 -2.32 10.12 -2.71
N THR A 182 -3.51 9.59 -2.96
CA THR A 182 -4.72 10.06 -2.29
C THR A 182 -5.22 8.96 -1.37
N VAL A 183 -5.08 9.15 -0.05
CA VAL A 183 -5.58 8.23 0.97
C VAL A 183 -6.78 8.85 1.67
N THR A 184 -7.90 8.13 1.65
CA THR A 184 -9.08 8.43 2.45
C THR A 184 -9.33 7.30 3.45
N SER A 185 -9.07 7.56 4.73
CA SER A 185 -9.35 6.64 5.83
C SER A 185 -10.47 7.22 6.69
N THR A 186 -11.51 6.43 6.97
CA THR A 186 -12.55 6.82 7.92
C THR A 186 -12.41 6.17 9.29
N GLY A 187 -11.51 5.21 9.44
CA GLY A 187 -11.28 4.47 10.67
C GLY A 187 -10.08 4.96 11.47
N TYR A 188 -8.89 4.73 10.99
CA TYR A 188 -7.64 4.99 11.72
C TYR A 188 -6.66 5.80 10.88
N TRP A 189 -5.35 5.51 11.00
CA TRP A 189 -4.28 6.21 10.29
C TRP A 189 -4.45 6.16 8.77
N ALA A 190 -4.21 7.27 8.08
CA ALA A 190 -4.00 7.22 6.64
C ALA A 190 -2.64 6.59 6.30
N LEU A 191 -1.59 6.91 7.10
CA LEU A 191 -0.28 6.27 7.02
C LEU A 191 0.33 6.09 8.41
N SER A 192 0.91 4.93 8.68
CA SER A 192 1.74 4.65 9.86
C SER A 192 3.11 4.17 9.43
N ASN A 193 4.17 4.86 9.86
CA ASN A 193 5.55 4.38 9.77
C ASN A 193 5.94 3.83 11.14
N ASP A 194 6.11 2.52 11.21
CA ASP A 194 6.29 1.79 12.47
C ASP A 194 7.77 1.43 12.70
N TYR A 195 8.04 0.84 13.85
CA TYR A 195 9.38 0.50 14.35
C TYR A 195 10.29 -0.12 13.27
N LEU A 196 11.50 0.42 13.12
CA LEU A 196 12.50 0.04 12.10
C LEU A 196 12.08 0.27 10.63
N GLY A 197 10.97 0.96 10.37
CA GLY A 197 10.61 1.38 9.02
C GLY A 197 11.34 2.69 8.64
N THR A 198 11.51 2.91 7.35
CA THR A 198 11.99 4.18 6.79
C THR A 198 10.94 4.73 5.83
N ALA A 199 10.52 5.97 5.98
CA ALA A 199 9.53 6.58 5.10
C ALA A 199 9.99 7.94 4.56
N VAL A 200 9.81 8.15 3.25
CA VAL A 200 9.98 9.44 2.59
C VAL A 200 8.65 9.80 1.93
N ILE A 201 8.08 10.95 2.29
CA ILE A 201 6.83 11.45 1.73
C ILE A 201 7.13 12.73 0.96
N ASN A 202 7.05 12.65 -0.38
CA ASN A 202 7.32 13.78 -1.27
C ASN A 202 6.07 14.57 -1.61
N GLY A 203 4.88 13.95 -1.52
CA GLY A 203 3.62 14.60 -1.88
C GLY A 203 2.39 13.75 -1.53
N GLY A 204 1.25 14.15 -2.09
CA GLY A 204 -0.03 13.49 -1.94
C GLY A 204 -0.93 14.10 -0.87
N THR A 205 -2.12 13.52 -0.72
CA THR A 205 -3.12 13.89 0.27
C THR A 205 -3.47 12.68 1.12
N LEU A 206 -3.19 12.78 2.41
CA LEU A 206 -3.45 11.73 3.38
C LEU A 206 -4.48 12.21 4.38
N THR A 207 -5.70 11.67 4.29
CA THR A 207 -6.84 12.08 5.12
C THR A 207 -7.29 10.95 6.04
N SER A 208 -7.47 11.27 7.32
CA SER A 208 -8.14 10.40 8.28
C SER A 208 -9.24 11.17 8.98
N SER A 209 -10.50 10.87 8.69
CA SER A 209 -11.63 11.63 9.24
C SER A 209 -11.89 11.37 10.73
N SER A 210 -11.48 10.23 11.27
CA SER A 210 -11.72 9.85 12.66
C SER A 210 -10.47 9.83 13.53
N PHE A 211 -9.29 9.90 12.92
CA PHE A 211 -8.03 9.76 13.65
C PHE A 211 -6.94 10.70 13.09
N LYS A 212 -5.69 10.52 13.47
CA LYS A 212 -4.58 11.32 12.97
C LYS A 212 -4.20 10.87 11.55
N ALA A 213 -3.78 11.80 10.68
CA ALA A 213 -3.45 11.46 9.32
C ALA A 213 -2.22 10.55 9.26
N VAL A 214 -1.12 10.97 9.84
CA VAL A 214 0.16 10.23 9.81
C VAL A 214 0.67 9.95 11.22
N SER A 215 1.19 8.73 11.43
CA SER A 215 1.95 8.34 12.62
C SER A 215 3.38 8.01 12.25
N ASN A 216 4.35 8.54 12.98
CA ASN A 216 5.75 8.13 12.86
C ASN A 216 6.28 7.52 14.16
N GLY A 217 6.73 6.26 14.09
CA GLY A 217 7.42 5.52 15.15
C GLY A 217 8.85 5.12 14.76
N ALA A 218 9.39 5.63 13.64
CA ALA A 218 10.71 5.28 13.14
C ALA A 218 11.39 6.46 12.45
N ALA A 219 12.08 6.25 11.33
CA ALA A 219 12.68 7.31 10.54
C ALA A 219 11.72 7.82 9.46
N MET A 220 11.43 9.13 9.44
CA MET A 220 10.55 9.74 8.44
C MET A 220 11.07 11.08 7.96
N THR A 221 11.03 11.29 6.65
CA THR A 221 11.26 12.59 6.01
C THR A 221 10.01 12.99 5.23
N VAL A 222 9.52 14.21 5.45
CA VAL A 222 8.37 14.77 4.72
C VAL A 222 8.86 15.97 3.92
N ASN A 223 8.79 15.87 2.59
CA ASN A 223 9.18 16.93 1.67
C ASN A 223 7.97 17.72 1.14
N GLY A 224 6.76 17.18 1.27
CA GLY A 224 5.53 17.82 0.81
C GLY A 224 4.28 17.01 1.15
N GLY A 225 3.14 17.48 0.67
CA GLY A 225 1.85 16.82 0.85
C GLY A 225 0.91 17.53 1.82
N THR A 226 -0.32 17.02 1.90
CA THR A 226 -1.37 17.49 2.82
C THR A 226 -1.76 16.34 3.74
N PHE A 227 -1.72 16.63 5.04
CA PHE A 227 -1.97 15.65 6.11
C PHE A 227 -3.16 16.14 6.93
N ASP A 228 -4.33 15.55 6.67
CA ASP A 228 -5.59 15.98 7.27
C ASP A 228 -6.16 14.91 8.23
N GLY A 229 -6.41 15.31 9.47
CA GLY A 229 -6.90 14.42 10.50
C GLY A 229 -7.23 15.15 11.79
N THR A 230 -7.56 14.41 12.86
CA THR A 230 -7.66 15.01 14.21
C THR A 230 -6.32 15.62 14.66
N ALA A 231 -5.22 15.22 14.04
CA ALA A 231 -3.93 15.89 13.95
C ALA A 231 -3.25 15.41 12.65
N GLY A 232 -2.56 16.30 11.94
CA GLY A 232 -1.86 15.96 10.69
C GLY A 232 -0.72 14.97 10.92
N LEU A 233 0.02 15.11 12.02
CA LEU A 233 1.14 14.24 12.39
C LEU A 233 1.07 13.85 13.87
N PHE A 234 1.39 12.61 14.15
CA PHE A 234 1.59 12.09 15.49
C PHE A 234 2.96 11.37 15.58
N LEU A 235 3.75 11.77 16.55
CA LEU A 235 5.06 11.17 16.81
C LEU A 235 4.95 10.20 17.98
N GLN A 236 5.32 8.95 17.72
CA GLN A 236 5.43 7.95 18.76
C GLN A 236 6.67 8.24 19.65
N SER A 237 6.61 7.86 20.91
CA SER A 237 7.71 8.11 21.86
C SER A 237 9.02 7.40 21.48
N TYR A 238 8.96 6.42 20.61
CA TYR A 238 10.10 5.65 20.10
C TYR A 238 10.51 6.02 18.68
N ALA A 239 9.96 7.10 18.10
CA ALA A 239 10.40 7.59 16.79
C ALA A 239 11.90 7.91 16.80
N THR A 240 12.62 7.39 15.82
CA THR A 240 14.08 7.54 15.78
C THR A 240 14.49 8.86 15.13
N SER A 241 13.74 9.32 14.13
CA SER A 241 13.95 10.63 13.52
C SER A 241 12.69 11.11 12.80
N THR A 242 12.51 12.43 12.72
CA THR A 242 11.50 13.07 11.89
C THR A 242 12.12 14.36 11.32
N VAL A 243 12.03 14.53 10.00
CA VAL A 243 12.48 15.74 9.31
C VAL A 243 11.35 16.26 8.44
N LEU A 244 10.97 17.52 8.64
CA LEU A 244 9.90 18.18 7.89
C LEU A 244 10.50 19.28 7.01
N ASN A 245 10.60 19.02 5.71
CA ASN A 245 11.07 19.96 4.70
C ASN A 245 9.92 20.64 3.96
N GLY A 246 8.69 20.14 4.12
CA GLY A 246 7.51 20.70 3.47
C GLY A 246 6.22 20.06 3.99
N GLY A 247 5.10 20.55 3.47
CA GLY A 247 3.78 19.98 3.72
C GLY A 247 2.86 20.84 4.58
N THR A 248 1.58 20.46 4.55
CA THR A 248 0.51 21.10 5.34
C THR A 248 -0.07 20.09 6.33
N PHE A 249 -0.04 20.44 7.61
CA PHE A 249 -0.48 19.58 8.71
C PHE A 249 -1.69 20.22 9.40
N THR A 250 -2.87 19.64 9.26
CA THR A 250 -4.09 20.19 9.86
C THR A 250 -4.17 19.89 11.36
N ASN A 251 -4.91 20.73 12.08
CA ASN A 251 -5.14 20.59 13.53
C ASN A 251 -3.82 20.43 14.33
N MET A 252 -2.82 21.20 13.96
CA MET A 252 -1.51 21.29 14.59
C MET A 252 -1.17 22.74 14.92
N ASN A 253 -0.25 22.93 15.86
CA ASN A 253 0.36 24.23 16.13
C ASN A 253 1.86 24.19 15.82
N VAL A 254 2.44 25.36 15.58
CA VAL A 254 3.86 25.51 15.22
C VAL A 254 4.79 24.90 16.27
N ASP A 255 4.47 25.07 17.56
CA ASP A 255 5.32 24.58 18.65
C ASP A 255 5.46 23.06 18.64
N ALA A 256 4.39 22.34 18.22
CA ALA A 256 4.41 20.88 18.11
C ALA A 256 5.33 20.37 17.01
N LEU A 257 5.60 21.17 15.98
CA LEU A 257 6.40 20.76 14.79
C LEU A 257 7.76 21.45 14.69
N SER A 258 7.98 22.56 15.39
CA SER A 258 9.18 23.41 15.25
C SER A 258 10.49 22.66 15.46
N GLY A 259 10.53 21.68 16.36
CA GLY A 259 11.71 20.85 16.65
C GLY A 259 12.07 19.83 15.54
N TYR A 260 11.22 19.68 14.52
CA TYR A 260 11.37 18.70 13.44
C TYR A 260 11.57 19.34 12.08
N VAL A 261 11.51 20.67 12.00
CA VAL A 261 11.68 21.42 10.75
C VAL A 261 13.10 21.27 10.25
N GLY A 262 13.25 20.87 8.98
CA GLY A 262 14.54 20.67 8.34
C GLY A 262 15.33 21.98 8.17
N THR A 263 16.63 21.87 8.05
CA THR A 263 17.52 23.02 7.88
C THR A 263 17.16 23.82 6.62
N GLY A 264 17.00 25.13 6.76
CA GLY A 264 16.63 26.04 5.66
C GLY A 264 15.11 26.15 5.44
N HIS A 265 14.30 25.42 6.23
CA HIS A 265 12.84 25.47 6.17
C HIS A 265 12.26 26.21 7.36
N THR A 266 10.99 26.60 7.26
CA THR A 266 10.25 27.34 8.31
C THR A 266 8.86 26.76 8.51
N ALA A 267 8.37 26.82 9.76
CA ALA A 267 7.00 26.48 10.09
C ALA A 267 6.16 27.74 10.25
N GLN A 268 5.00 27.78 9.62
CA GLN A 268 4.08 28.92 9.69
C GLN A 268 2.68 28.45 10.06
N GLN A 269 2.07 29.11 11.07
CA GLN A 269 0.67 28.88 11.40
C GLN A 269 -0.26 29.48 10.33
N SER A 270 -1.27 28.71 9.91
CA SER A 270 -2.31 29.14 8.99
C SER A 270 -3.67 28.59 9.47
N GLY A 271 -4.39 29.37 10.22
CA GLY A 271 -5.62 28.90 10.90
C GLY A 271 -5.31 27.76 11.86
N THR A 272 -5.97 26.62 11.69
CA THR A 272 -5.72 25.38 12.47
C THR A 272 -4.60 24.52 11.91
N SER A 273 -3.96 24.95 10.83
CA SER A 273 -2.92 24.17 10.14
C SER A 273 -1.53 24.79 10.33
N VAL A 274 -0.51 23.96 10.23
CA VAL A 274 0.89 24.36 10.10
C VAL A 274 1.38 24.04 8.70
N ILE A 275 2.00 25.03 8.05
CA ILE A 275 2.64 24.88 6.74
C ILE A 275 4.15 24.92 6.93
N ILE A 276 4.84 23.90 6.46
CA ILE A 276 6.30 23.83 6.38
C ILE A 276 6.71 24.19 4.94
N LYS A 277 7.65 25.12 4.80
CA LYS A 277 8.13 25.63 3.51
C LYS A 277 9.58 26.10 3.58
#